data_11f110587222f2bcffe2ac0f0d4fb547
#
_entry.id   11f110587222f2bcffe2ac0f0d4fb547
#
_cell.length_a   1.000
_cell.length_b   1.000
_cell.length_c   1.000
_cell.angle_alpha   90.00
_cell.angle_beta   90.00
_cell.angle_gamma   90.00
#
_symmetry.space_group_name_H-M   'P 1'
#
loop_
_entity.id
_entity.type
_entity.pdbx_description
1 polymer ?
#
loop_
_entity_poly.entity_id
_entity_poly.type
_entity_poly.pdbx_seq_one_letter_code
_entity_poly.pdbx_strand_id
1 'polypeptide(L)'
;IESANLLQENNKLKSITIKQIPLIGNSNFIKKLNKEIIKIAHSNSRVFISGIVGAGKKLISQLIHQNSIYSNLLCFIVDFKNITENELAEMFTEDEININQNILVQANNNTLILDNIDMLPINYQQKLLLALENNKLFKNYKIYLKQKIISLSNKNIKDEIKKGNFIKNLYERLSTIKIEIPEINNRREDIVPICEYYLNYYNKNKKYKFSISQKAKTKLELYRWPGNIPQIINYAQKTIILNHEFNNNSNYEIENLPMDMGDYEQKHKIEDSFDLSLKEARNNFERNYFISQIQRFNGNISKISNFTGMERTALYRKFKSLNINIENN
;
A
#
# COMPACT_ATOMS: atom_id res chain seq x y z
N ILE A 1 30.25 12.94 21.46
CA ILE A 1 30.26 13.79 20.25
C ILE A 1 30.32 12.90 18.99
N GLU A 2 31.16 11.87 18.95
CA GLU A 2 31.34 10.98 17.81
C GLU A 2 30.08 10.11 17.51
N SER A 3 29.44 9.59 18.55
CA SER A 3 28.19 8.82 18.41
C SER A 3 27.01 9.66 17.91
N ALA A 4 26.93 10.93 18.30
CA ALA A 4 25.90 11.85 17.81
C ALA A 4 26.12 12.22 16.34
N ASN A 5 27.37 12.38 15.93
CA ASN A 5 27.73 12.62 14.54
C ASN A 5 27.46 11.40 13.64
N LEU A 6 27.74 10.18 14.12
CA LEU A 6 27.43 8.92 13.44
C LEU A 6 25.92 8.69 13.32
N LEU A 7 25.14 9.06 14.33
CA LEU A 7 23.66 9.01 14.27
C LEU A 7 23.10 10.03 13.27
N GLN A 8 23.65 11.25 13.24
CA GLN A 8 23.25 12.25 12.24
C GLN A 8 23.65 11.82 10.81
N GLU A 9 24.83 11.24 10.65
CA GLU A 9 25.29 10.73 9.36
C GLU A 9 24.49 9.51 8.89
N ASN A 10 24.15 8.60 9.80
CA ASN A 10 23.26 7.46 9.53
C ASN A 10 21.83 7.92 9.18
N ASN A 11 21.31 8.93 9.86
CA ASN A 11 20.02 9.51 9.54
C ASN A 11 20.04 10.29 8.21
N LYS A 12 21.15 11.00 7.90
CA LYS A 12 21.39 11.61 6.59
C LYS A 12 21.47 10.56 5.49
N LEU A 13 22.21 9.48 5.69
CA LEU A 13 22.33 8.37 4.73
C LEU A 13 20.99 7.67 4.51
N LYS A 14 20.18 7.49 5.55
CA LYS A 14 18.81 6.96 5.44
C LYS A 14 17.87 7.91 4.69
N SER A 15 18.04 9.23 4.79
CA SER A 15 17.24 10.23 4.08
C SER A 15 17.65 10.39 2.61
N ILE A 16 18.93 10.24 2.28
CA ILE A 16 19.47 10.42 0.92
C ILE A 16 19.14 9.25 -0.01
N THR A 17 18.77 8.08 0.53
CA THR A 17 18.55 6.87 -0.28
C THR A 17 17.07 6.61 -0.60
N ILE A 18 16.19 7.59 -0.49
CA ILE A 18 14.81 7.45 -0.96
C ILE A 18 14.86 7.51 -2.49
N LYS A 19 15.07 6.35 -3.13
CA LYS A 19 14.88 6.21 -4.58
C LYS A 19 13.50 6.74 -4.94
N GLN A 20 13.44 7.62 -5.92
CA GLN A 20 12.18 8.12 -6.46
C GLN A 20 11.42 6.96 -7.13
N ILE A 21 10.63 6.23 -6.35
CA ILE A 21 9.72 5.22 -6.88
C ILE A 21 8.43 5.96 -7.26
N PRO A 22 8.05 5.98 -8.53
CA PRO A 22 6.81 6.67 -8.94
C PRO A 22 5.58 5.93 -8.39
N LEU A 23 4.48 6.65 -8.24
CA LEU A 23 3.18 6.04 -7.93
C LEU A 23 2.63 5.38 -9.21
N ILE A 24 2.64 4.05 -9.21
CA ILE A 24 2.28 3.24 -10.37
C ILE A 24 0.86 2.73 -10.23
N GLY A 25 0.10 2.80 -11.31
CA GLY A 25 -1.25 2.24 -11.41
C GLY A 25 -2.12 2.97 -12.41
N ASN A 26 -3.13 2.27 -12.88
CA ASN A 26 -4.10 2.76 -13.87
C ASN A 26 -5.49 2.99 -13.28
N SER A 27 -5.72 2.60 -12.02
CA SER A 27 -7.00 2.75 -11.33
C SER A 27 -7.39 4.22 -11.17
N ASN A 28 -8.67 4.47 -11.07
CA ASN A 28 -9.20 5.82 -10.82
C ASN A 28 -8.68 6.36 -9.47
N PHE A 29 -8.48 5.48 -8.48
CA PHE A 29 -7.90 5.85 -7.20
C PHE A 29 -6.49 6.43 -7.37
N ILE A 30 -5.59 5.74 -8.06
CA ILE A 30 -4.20 6.20 -8.28
C ILE A 30 -4.16 7.48 -9.11
N LYS A 31 -4.98 7.59 -10.17
CA LYS A 31 -5.07 8.80 -11.00
C LYS A 31 -5.53 10.02 -10.19
N LYS A 32 -6.51 9.85 -9.30
CA LYS A 32 -7.00 10.90 -8.40
C LYS A 32 -5.93 11.26 -7.37
N LEU A 33 -5.36 10.25 -6.72
CA LEU A 33 -4.34 10.43 -5.69
C LEU A 33 -3.11 11.16 -6.20
N ASN A 34 -2.64 10.87 -7.43
CA ASN A 34 -1.51 11.57 -8.05
C ASN A 34 -1.74 13.08 -8.17
N LYS A 35 -2.97 13.50 -8.50
CA LYS A 35 -3.34 14.92 -8.58
C LYS A 35 -3.44 15.56 -7.17
N GLU A 36 -3.90 14.78 -6.19
CA GLU A 36 -4.09 15.25 -4.81
C GLU A 36 -2.77 15.35 -4.05
N ILE A 37 -1.82 14.43 -4.27
CA ILE A 37 -0.51 14.44 -3.59
C ILE A 37 0.19 15.79 -3.71
N ILE A 38 0.19 16.40 -4.87
CA ILE A 38 0.83 17.72 -5.10
C ILE A 38 0.16 18.79 -4.23
N LYS A 39 -1.18 18.82 -4.20
CA LYS A 39 -1.93 19.79 -3.38
C LYS A 39 -1.70 19.57 -1.88
N ILE A 40 -1.72 18.30 -1.45
CA ILE A 40 -1.48 17.89 -0.06
C ILE A 40 -0.04 18.23 0.36
N ALA A 41 0.92 18.01 -0.52
CA ALA A 41 2.32 18.29 -0.28
C ALA A 41 2.58 19.78 0.01
N HIS A 42 1.95 20.68 -0.73
CA HIS A 42 2.10 22.13 -0.55
C HIS A 42 1.33 22.68 0.67
N SER A 43 0.41 21.93 1.25
CA SER A 43 -0.29 22.33 2.46
C SER A 43 0.52 21.96 3.70
N ASN A 44 0.43 22.77 4.78
CA ASN A 44 0.98 22.40 6.10
C ASN A 44 0.03 21.50 6.90
N SER A 45 -1.04 21.02 6.30
CA SER A 45 -2.02 20.18 6.96
C SER A 45 -1.42 18.82 7.34
N ARG A 46 -1.85 18.31 8.49
CA ARG A 46 -1.52 16.96 8.93
C ARG A 46 -2.26 15.93 8.07
N VAL A 47 -1.58 14.85 7.72
CA VAL A 47 -2.11 13.83 6.82
C VAL A 47 -2.19 12.49 7.56
N PHE A 48 -3.33 11.84 7.48
CA PHE A 48 -3.55 10.52 8.02
C PHE A 48 -3.80 9.53 6.89
N ILE A 49 -2.92 8.54 6.75
CA ILE A 49 -2.99 7.52 5.70
C ILE A 49 -3.33 6.19 6.34
N SER A 50 -4.49 5.64 6.00
CA SER A 50 -4.94 4.32 6.44
C SER A 50 -5.00 3.33 5.30
N GLY A 51 -4.87 2.07 5.62
CA GLY A 51 -4.96 0.95 4.66
C GLY A 51 -4.25 -0.27 5.22
N ILE A 52 -4.56 -1.44 4.70
CA ILE A 52 -3.98 -2.70 5.17
C ILE A 52 -2.46 -2.75 4.94
N VAL A 53 -1.81 -3.74 5.56
CA VAL A 53 -0.37 -3.98 5.39
C VAL A 53 -0.05 -4.21 3.91
N GLY A 54 1.00 -3.57 3.40
CA GLY A 54 1.40 -3.72 2.00
C GLY A 54 0.60 -2.89 0.99
N ALA A 55 -0.37 -2.06 1.40
CA ALA A 55 -1.17 -1.25 0.49
C ALA A 55 -0.40 -0.08 -0.18
N GLY A 56 0.79 0.27 0.31
CA GLY A 56 1.63 1.34 -0.25
C GLY A 56 1.66 2.64 0.56
N LYS A 57 1.23 2.64 1.83
CA LYS A 57 1.20 3.83 2.71
C LYS A 57 2.53 4.56 2.79
N LYS A 58 3.63 3.81 3.01
CA LYS A 58 4.99 4.37 3.10
C LYS A 58 5.40 5.12 1.82
N LEU A 59 5.11 4.54 0.66
CA LEU A 59 5.40 5.17 -0.63
C LEU A 59 4.64 6.50 -0.78
N ILE A 60 3.35 6.52 -0.43
CA ILE A 60 2.55 7.74 -0.52
C ILE A 60 3.06 8.82 0.44
N SER A 61 3.43 8.46 1.68
CA SER A 61 4.00 9.42 2.63
C SER A 61 5.33 10.02 2.14
N GLN A 62 6.18 9.20 1.52
CA GLN A 62 7.43 9.64 0.91
C GLN A 62 7.19 10.56 -0.30
N LEU A 63 6.22 10.24 -1.15
CA LEU A 63 5.85 11.09 -2.29
C LEU A 63 5.28 12.45 -1.83
N ILE A 64 4.51 12.48 -0.74
CA ILE A 64 4.05 13.74 -0.14
C ILE A 64 5.24 14.57 0.35
N HIS A 65 6.22 13.95 1.02
CA HIS A 65 7.44 14.64 1.44
C HIS A 65 8.23 15.19 0.23
N GLN A 66 8.50 14.36 -0.78
CA GLN A 66 9.26 14.73 -1.97
C GLN A 66 8.65 15.88 -2.78
N ASN A 67 7.32 16.02 -2.77
CA ASN A 67 6.62 17.10 -3.45
C ASN A 67 6.32 18.29 -2.53
N SER A 68 6.77 18.29 -1.27
CA SER A 68 6.52 19.36 -0.30
C SER A 68 7.63 20.42 -0.33
N ILE A 69 7.37 21.54 0.36
CA ILE A 69 8.39 22.55 0.63
C ILE A 69 9.58 22.02 1.45
N TYR A 70 9.39 20.86 2.09
CA TYR A 70 10.39 20.15 2.90
C TYR A 70 11.20 19.12 2.10
N SER A 71 11.05 19.03 0.77
CA SER A 71 11.65 18.00 -0.07
C SER A 71 13.18 17.91 0.01
N ASN A 72 13.84 19.06 0.24
CA ASN A 72 15.30 19.14 0.42
C ASN A 72 15.76 19.01 1.88
N LEU A 73 14.82 18.82 2.80
CA LEU A 73 15.07 18.69 4.23
C LEU A 73 14.96 17.21 4.66
N LEU A 74 15.24 16.96 5.94
CA LEU A 74 15.20 15.60 6.48
C LEU A 74 13.77 15.10 6.61
N CYS A 75 13.60 13.80 6.34
CA CYS A 75 12.36 13.08 6.59
C CYS A 75 12.58 12.10 7.76
N PHE A 76 12.02 12.42 8.92
CA PHE A 76 12.12 11.57 10.10
C PHE A 76 10.99 10.55 10.09
N ILE A 77 11.32 9.29 10.38
CA ILE A 77 10.36 8.18 10.43
C ILE A 77 10.45 7.53 11.81
N VAL A 78 9.33 7.52 12.53
CA VAL A 78 9.15 6.78 13.78
C VAL A 78 8.22 5.61 13.51
N ASP A 79 8.72 4.39 13.69
CA ASP A 79 7.93 3.17 13.51
C ASP A 79 7.54 2.60 14.88
N PHE A 80 6.31 2.81 15.31
CA PHE A 80 5.80 2.36 16.61
C PHE A 80 5.66 0.84 16.73
N LYS A 81 5.88 0.09 15.66
CA LYS A 81 5.94 -1.36 15.72
C LYS A 81 7.30 -1.87 16.23
N ASN A 82 8.37 -1.12 15.92
CA ASN A 82 9.75 -1.56 16.15
C ASN A 82 10.48 -0.66 17.18
N ILE A 83 9.83 0.36 17.72
CA ILE A 83 10.40 1.26 18.72
C ILE A 83 10.49 0.52 20.08
N THR A 84 11.60 0.68 20.78
CA THR A 84 11.78 0.16 22.13
C THR A 84 11.08 1.06 23.17
N GLU A 85 10.80 0.51 24.34
CA GLU A 85 10.14 1.28 25.42
C GLU A 85 11.01 2.45 25.88
N ASN A 86 12.34 2.27 25.91
CA ASN A 86 13.29 3.33 26.26
C ASN A 86 13.26 4.48 25.23
N GLU A 87 13.34 4.16 23.94
CA GLU A 87 13.24 5.17 22.87
C GLU A 87 11.89 5.90 22.89
N LEU A 88 10.81 5.18 23.20
CA LEU A 88 9.49 5.75 23.35
C LEU A 88 9.41 6.69 24.57
N ALA A 89 10.04 6.30 25.70
CA ALA A 89 10.12 7.16 26.87
C ALA A 89 10.96 8.42 26.59
N GLU A 90 12.10 8.29 25.93
CA GLU A 90 12.96 9.41 25.51
C GLU A 90 12.25 10.38 24.59
N MET A 91 11.43 9.88 23.65
CA MET A 91 10.64 10.70 22.73
C MET A 91 9.67 11.64 23.46
N PHE A 92 9.20 11.26 24.64
CA PHE A 92 8.22 12.01 25.44
C PHE A 92 8.77 12.46 26.81
N THR A 93 10.10 12.40 27.01
CA THR A 93 10.71 12.93 28.24
C THR A 93 10.75 14.44 28.24
N GLU A 94 10.63 15.03 29.44
CA GLU A 94 10.75 16.47 29.65
C GLU A 94 12.18 16.87 30.07
N ASP A 95 13.15 15.96 30.03
CA ASP A 95 14.51 16.19 30.50
C ASP A 95 15.27 17.17 29.59
N GLU A 96 15.75 18.25 30.19
CA GLU A 96 16.41 19.37 29.52
C GLU A 96 17.77 18.98 28.91
N ILE A 97 18.44 17.97 29.49
CA ILE A 97 19.81 17.58 29.14
C ILE A 97 19.88 16.97 27.72
N ASN A 98 18.83 16.29 27.29
CA ASN A 98 18.80 15.55 26.01
C ASN A 98 17.80 16.10 24.99
N ILE A 99 17.31 17.32 25.19
CA ILE A 99 16.24 17.91 24.37
C ILE A 99 16.59 17.95 22.85
N ASN A 100 17.85 18.20 22.53
CA ASN A 100 18.32 18.26 21.14
C ASN A 100 18.41 16.88 20.48
N GLN A 101 18.38 15.81 21.25
CA GLN A 101 18.36 14.43 20.75
C GLN A 101 16.93 13.90 20.55
N ASN A 102 15.94 14.59 21.11
CA ASN A 102 14.54 14.21 20.97
C ASN A 102 14.09 14.30 19.52
N ILE A 103 13.57 13.20 18.96
CA ILE A 103 13.18 13.11 17.55
C ILE A 103 12.06 14.08 17.16
N LEU A 104 11.15 14.42 18.09
CA LEU A 104 10.09 15.39 17.83
C LEU A 104 10.66 16.82 17.69
N VAL A 105 11.74 17.11 18.42
CA VAL A 105 12.47 18.38 18.33
C VAL A 105 13.30 18.44 17.07
N GLN A 106 14.04 17.37 16.76
CA GLN A 106 14.85 17.27 15.55
C GLN A 106 14.00 17.37 14.27
N ALA A 107 12.79 16.80 14.30
CA ALA A 107 11.85 16.87 13.20
C ALA A 107 11.23 18.27 13.00
N ASN A 108 11.50 19.23 13.88
CA ASN A 108 10.93 20.57 13.73
C ASN A 108 11.39 21.23 12.42
N ASN A 109 10.47 21.90 11.72
CA ASN A 109 10.66 22.43 10.36
C ASN A 109 11.05 21.38 9.29
N ASN A 110 10.75 20.11 9.54
CA ASN A 110 11.00 18.98 8.64
C ASN A 110 9.70 18.18 8.42
N THR A 111 9.81 17.00 7.83
CA THR A 111 8.71 16.05 7.76
C THR A 111 8.88 14.96 8.80
N LEU A 112 7.82 14.68 9.56
CA LEU A 112 7.74 13.59 10.53
C LEU A 112 6.69 12.59 10.08
N ILE A 113 7.11 11.35 9.83
CA ILE A 113 6.23 10.22 9.52
C ILE A 113 6.09 9.36 10.78
N LEU A 114 4.87 9.22 11.27
CA LEU A 114 4.49 8.37 12.39
C LEU A 114 3.91 7.07 11.82
N ASP A 115 4.76 6.06 11.64
CA ASP A 115 4.35 4.77 11.07
C ASP A 115 3.80 3.85 12.15
N ASN A 116 2.75 3.08 11.82
CA ASN A 116 2.03 2.21 12.74
C ASN A 116 1.51 2.94 13.99
N ILE A 117 0.95 4.14 13.82
CA ILE A 117 0.47 4.99 14.93
C ILE A 117 -0.61 4.29 15.79
N ASP A 118 -1.31 3.31 15.22
CA ASP A 118 -2.27 2.44 15.89
C ASP A 118 -1.65 1.53 16.96
N MET A 119 -0.32 1.42 17.00
CA MET A 119 0.43 0.64 18.00
C MET A 119 0.98 1.51 19.16
N LEU A 120 0.82 2.84 19.09
CA LEU A 120 1.24 3.74 20.16
C LEU A 120 0.41 3.49 21.42
N PRO A 121 1.02 3.18 22.61
CA PRO A 121 0.27 2.98 23.84
C PRO A 121 -0.52 4.22 24.27
N ILE A 122 -1.66 4.00 24.95
CA ILE A 122 -2.64 5.06 25.24
C ILE A 122 -2.06 6.22 26.09
N ASN A 123 -1.16 5.91 27.03
CA ASN A 123 -0.46 6.91 27.84
C ASN A 123 0.41 7.85 26.99
N TYR A 124 1.06 7.33 25.95
CA TYR A 124 1.85 8.12 25.02
C TYR A 124 1.00 8.81 23.96
N GLN A 125 -0.17 8.28 23.63
CA GLN A 125 -1.14 8.98 22.79
C GLN A 125 -1.62 10.28 23.46
N GLN A 126 -1.83 10.27 24.79
CA GLN A 126 -2.17 11.48 25.56
C GLN A 126 -1.04 12.51 25.52
N LYS A 127 0.21 12.08 25.70
CA LYS A 127 1.39 12.98 25.61
C LYS A 127 1.53 13.58 24.21
N LEU A 128 1.36 12.78 23.17
CA LEU A 128 1.39 13.26 21.79
C LEU A 128 0.26 14.27 21.52
N LEU A 129 -0.94 14.01 22.01
CA LEU A 129 -2.07 14.94 21.88
C LEU A 129 -1.76 16.29 22.53
N LEU A 130 -1.26 16.30 23.76
CA LEU A 130 -0.86 17.53 24.46
C LEU A 130 0.22 18.31 23.70
N ALA A 131 1.23 17.61 23.16
CA ALA A 131 2.26 18.22 22.35
C ALA A 131 1.69 18.90 21.08
N LEU A 132 0.72 18.26 20.44
CA LEU A 132 0.07 18.75 19.22
C LEU A 132 -0.94 19.89 19.47
N GLU A 133 -1.57 19.92 20.64
CA GLU A 133 -2.54 20.96 21.01
C GLU A 133 -1.88 22.26 21.46
N ASN A 134 -0.89 22.14 22.34
CA ASN A 134 -0.23 23.28 22.93
C ASN A 134 0.90 23.83 22.04
N ASN A 135 1.24 23.14 20.95
CA ASN A 135 2.46 23.39 20.18
C ASN A 135 3.73 23.49 21.08
N LYS A 136 3.67 22.88 22.27
CA LYS A 136 4.74 22.87 23.27
C LYS A 136 4.98 21.44 23.69
N LEU A 137 6.17 20.94 23.43
CA LEU A 137 6.56 19.59 23.86
C LEU A 137 6.97 19.58 25.33
N PHE A 138 7.50 20.71 25.83
CA PHE A 138 8.12 20.84 27.15
C PHE A 138 7.58 22.04 27.88
N LYS A 139 7.31 21.90 29.20
CA LYS A 139 6.76 22.96 30.04
C LYS A 139 7.63 24.21 30.09
N ASN A 140 8.95 24.03 30.08
CA ASN A 140 9.92 25.10 30.27
C ASN A 140 10.48 25.69 28.96
N TYR A 141 10.27 25.02 27.81
CA TYR A 141 10.76 25.49 26.53
C TYR A 141 9.62 25.80 25.57
N LYS A 142 9.67 26.98 24.96
CA LYS A 142 8.73 27.40 23.91
C LYS A 142 9.13 26.80 22.56
N ILE A 143 9.19 25.46 22.49
CA ILE A 143 9.46 24.76 21.22
C ILE A 143 8.12 24.54 20.53
N TYR A 144 7.93 25.23 19.42
CA TYR A 144 6.74 25.08 18.59
C TYR A 144 6.99 23.95 17.57
N LEU A 145 6.12 22.95 17.57
CA LEU A 145 6.17 21.87 16.58
C LEU A 145 5.60 22.36 15.24
N LYS A 146 6.48 22.76 14.33
CA LYS A 146 6.13 23.27 12.98
C LYS A 146 6.41 22.24 11.85
N GLN A 147 6.57 20.98 12.20
CA GLN A 147 6.82 19.91 11.22
C GLN A 147 5.54 19.53 10.47
N LYS A 148 5.74 19.05 9.23
CA LYS A 148 4.69 18.36 8.50
C LYS A 148 4.54 16.94 9.05
N ILE A 149 3.39 16.63 9.62
CA ILE A 149 3.11 15.32 10.23
C ILE A 149 2.30 14.47 9.28
N ILE A 150 2.78 13.24 9.03
CA ILE A 150 2.09 12.22 8.25
C ILE A 150 1.98 10.96 9.11
N SER A 151 0.77 10.56 9.47
CA SER A 151 0.50 9.38 10.30
C SER A 151 0.01 8.23 9.44
N LEU A 152 0.56 7.02 9.66
CA LEU A 152 0.21 5.82 8.93
C LEU A 152 -0.40 4.79 9.89
N SER A 153 -1.54 4.20 9.51
CA SER A 153 -2.19 3.14 10.28
C SER A 153 -2.51 1.92 9.43
N ASN A 154 -2.33 0.74 10.00
CA ASN A 154 -2.72 -0.54 9.40
C ASN A 154 -4.14 -0.97 9.80
N LYS A 155 -4.70 -0.37 10.85
CA LYS A 155 -6.01 -0.69 11.38
C LYS A 155 -7.05 0.39 11.02
N ASN A 156 -8.30 0.01 11.07
CA ASN A 156 -9.39 0.98 11.04
C ASN A 156 -9.44 1.72 12.38
N ILE A 157 -8.96 2.95 12.39
CA ILE A 157 -8.87 3.75 13.62
C ILE A 157 -10.25 4.03 14.24
N LYS A 158 -11.31 4.09 13.46
CA LYS A 158 -12.67 4.29 14.02
C LYS A 158 -13.07 3.10 14.89
N ASP A 159 -12.67 1.88 14.52
CA ASP A 159 -12.94 0.69 15.31
C ASP A 159 -12.03 0.62 16.53
N GLU A 160 -10.77 1.04 16.43
CA GLU A 160 -9.86 1.13 17.57
C GLU A 160 -10.31 2.19 18.60
N ILE A 161 -10.90 3.29 18.14
CA ILE A 161 -11.53 4.30 19.03
C ILE A 161 -12.71 3.68 19.79
N LYS A 162 -13.60 2.92 19.11
CA LYS A 162 -14.74 2.25 19.77
C LYS A 162 -14.29 1.24 20.82
N LYS A 163 -13.16 0.56 20.58
CA LYS A 163 -12.55 -0.40 21.54
C LYS A 163 -11.79 0.27 22.67
N GLY A 164 -11.60 1.60 22.64
CA GLY A 164 -10.80 2.34 23.62
C GLY A 164 -9.29 2.22 23.41
N ASN A 165 -8.82 1.65 22.30
CA ASN A 165 -7.40 1.50 22.01
C ASN A 165 -6.77 2.74 21.38
N PHE A 166 -7.58 3.69 20.89
CA PHE A 166 -7.10 4.92 20.27
C PHE A 166 -7.91 6.14 20.72
N ILE A 167 -7.24 7.24 21.02
CA ILE A 167 -7.87 8.48 21.51
C ILE A 167 -8.51 9.23 20.34
N LYS A 168 -9.82 9.48 20.42
CA LYS A 168 -10.59 10.19 19.40
C LYS A 168 -10.01 11.55 19.07
N ASN A 169 -9.72 12.37 20.09
CA ASN A 169 -9.17 13.72 19.92
C ASN A 169 -7.80 13.70 19.21
N LEU A 170 -6.96 12.70 19.51
CA LEU A 170 -5.69 12.52 18.80
C LEU A 170 -5.91 12.24 17.32
N TYR A 171 -6.85 11.33 16.99
CA TYR A 171 -7.21 11.04 15.60
C TYR A 171 -7.69 12.29 14.87
N GLU A 172 -8.57 13.09 15.47
CA GLU A 172 -9.07 14.32 14.88
C GLU A 172 -7.94 15.33 14.61
N ARG A 173 -6.99 15.42 15.54
CA ARG A 173 -5.80 16.28 15.37
C ARG A 173 -4.87 15.81 14.28
N LEU A 174 -4.65 14.52 14.11
CA LEU A 174 -3.74 13.94 13.12
C LEU A 174 -4.38 13.83 11.71
N SER A 175 -5.70 13.84 11.61
CA SER A 175 -6.44 13.52 10.38
C SER A 175 -7.12 14.72 9.74
N THR A 176 -6.43 15.85 9.62
CA THR A 176 -6.94 17.01 8.86
C THR A 176 -7.21 16.62 7.41
N ILE A 177 -6.29 15.88 6.79
CA ILE A 177 -6.47 15.26 5.48
C ILE A 177 -6.42 13.73 5.66
N LYS A 178 -7.40 13.03 5.10
CA LYS A 178 -7.52 11.58 5.22
C LYS A 178 -7.32 10.94 3.84
N ILE A 179 -6.43 9.95 3.80
CA ILE A 179 -6.21 9.11 2.61
C ILE A 179 -6.43 7.67 3.05
N GLU A 180 -7.46 7.05 2.50
CA GLU A 180 -7.73 5.63 2.70
C GLU A 180 -7.33 4.86 1.45
N ILE A 181 -6.32 3.99 1.61
CA ILE A 181 -5.77 3.23 0.49
C ILE A 181 -6.49 1.88 0.41
N PRO A 182 -7.23 1.61 -0.67
CA PRO A 182 -7.85 0.31 -0.85
C PRO A 182 -6.78 -0.77 -1.04
N GLU A 183 -7.09 -1.99 -0.64
CA GLU A 183 -6.26 -3.15 -0.96
C GLU A 183 -6.15 -3.36 -2.47
N ILE A 184 -5.09 -4.05 -2.90
CA ILE A 184 -4.80 -4.22 -4.33
C ILE A 184 -5.91 -4.99 -5.06
N ASN A 185 -6.62 -5.87 -4.36
CA ASN A 185 -7.74 -6.63 -4.90
C ASN A 185 -8.93 -5.76 -5.30
N ASN A 186 -9.08 -4.58 -4.68
CA ASN A 186 -10.11 -3.60 -5.02
C ASN A 186 -9.67 -2.60 -6.11
N ARG A 187 -8.41 -2.70 -6.58
CA ARG A 187 -7.85 -1.89 -7.67
C ARG A 187 -6.97 -2.75 -8.59
N ARG A 188 -7.57 -3.82 -9.09
CA ARG A 188 -6.88 -4.85 -9.89
C ARG A 188 -6.22 -4.30 -11.15
N GLU A 189 -6.72 -3.18 -11.66
CA GLU A 189 -6.14 -2.44 -12.80
C GLU A 189 -4.70 -1.97 -12.54
N ASP A 190 -4.25 -1.94 -11.27
CA ASP A 190 -2.90 -1.54 -10.89
C ASP A 190 -1.91 -2.70 -10.84
N ILE A 191 -2.40 -3.97 -10.78
CA ILE A 191 -1.56 -5.15 -10.57
C ILE A 191 -0.55 -5.33 -11.73
N VAL A 192 -1.04 -5.34 -12.95
CA VAL A 192 -0.20 -5.54 -14.14
C VAL A 192 0.81 -4.42 -14.30
N PRO A 193 0.45 -3.12 -14.23
CA PRO A 193 1.41 -2.02 -14.28
C PRO A 193 2.49 -2.08 -13.20
N ILE A 194 2.12 -2.46 -11.97
CA ILE A 194 3.08 -2.62 -10.87
C ILE A 194 4.03 -3.77 -11.17
N CYS A 195 3.53 -4.91 -11.62
CA CYS A 195 4.33 -6.07 -11.99
C CYS A 195 5.31 -5.72 -13.12
N GLU A 196 4.84 -5.12 -14.21
CA GLU A 196 5.68 -4.70 -15.36
C GLU A 196 6.79 -3.72 -14.94
N TYR A 197 6.46 -2.77 -14.06
CA TYR A 197 7.46 -1.84 -13.54
C TYR A 197 8.57 -2.55 -12.77
N TYR A 198 8.23 -3.45 -11.85
CA TYR A 198 9.23 -4.15 -11.04
C TYR A 198 10.00 -5.21 -11.83
N LEU A 199 9.42 -5.86 -12.82
CA LEU A 199 10.14 -6.69 -13.78
C LEU A 199 11.24 -5.88 -14.48
N ASN A 200 10.91 -4.69 -14.99
CA ASN A 200 11.89 -3.80 -15.61
C ASN A 200 12.92 -3.25 -14.61
N TYR A 201 12.50 -2.96 -13.39
CA TYR A 201 13.37 -2.46 -12.33
C TYR A 201 14.44 -3.47 -11.90
N TYR A 202 14.06 -4.75 -11.75
CA TYR A 202 14.99 -5.82 -11.37
C TYR A 202 15.84 -6.33 -12.56
N ASN A 203 15.41 -6.08 -13.78
CA ASN A 203 16.18 -6.37 -15.00
C ASN A 203 17.31 -5.34 -15.22
N LYS A 204 18.23 -5.26 -14.25
CA LYS A 204 19.28 -4.23 -14.20
C LYS A 204 20.18 -4.18 -15.45
N ASN A 205 20.39 -5.32 -16.11
CA ASN A 205 21.30 -5.42 -17.23
C ASN A 205 20.68 -4.99 -18.56
N LYS A 206 19.37 -4.66 -18.59
CA LYS A 206 18.62 -4.28 -19.80
C LYS A 206 18.85 -5.15 -21.04
N LYS A 207 19.41 -6.36 -20.85
CA LYS A 207 19.67 -7.31 -21.94
C LYS A 207 18.39 -7.83 -22.56
N TYR A 208 17.29 -7.82 -21.78
CA TYR A 208 16.02 -8.41 -22.20
C TYR A 208 14.89 -7.42 -21.98
N LYS A 209 13.93 -7.37 -22.90
CA LYS A 209 12.63 -6.74 -22.67
C LYS A 209 11.66 -7.83 -22.18
N PHE A 210 11.15 -7.68 -20.97
CA PHE A 210 10.09 -8.54 -20.47
C PHE A 210 8.74 -8.00 -20.90
N SER A 211 7.94 -8.85 -21.51
CA SER A 211 6.52 -8.63 -21.75
C SER A 211 5.71 -9.71 -21.04
N ILE A 212 4.50 -9.37 -20.62
CA ILE A 212 3.58 -10.30 -19.97
C ILE A 212 2.53 -10.65 -21.01
N SER A 213 2.35 -11.94 -21.32
CA SER A 213 1.31 -12.38 -22.25
C SER A 213 -0.08 -12.01 -21.74
N GLN A 214 -1.05 -11.88 -22.63
CA GLN A 214 -2.43 -11.56 -22.24
C GLN A 214 -3.02 -12.61 -21.29
N LYS A 215 -2.67 -13.87 -21.48
CA LYS A 215 -3.06 -14.99 -20.62
C LYS A 215 -2.50 -14.82 -19.20
N ALA A 216 -1.20 -14.46 -19.09
CA ALA A 216 -0.56 -14.21 -17.80
C ALA A 216 -1.12 -12.94 -17.11
N LYS A 217 -1.40 -11.86 -17.86
CA LYS A 217 -2.06 -10.65 -17.33
C LYS A 217 -3.41 -10.99 -16.68
N THR A 218 -4.22 -11.78 -17.37
CA THR A 218 -5.51 -12.23 -16.83
C THR A 218 -5.35 -13.00 -15.52
N LYS A 219 -4.38 -13.92 -15.47
CA LYS A 219 -4.10 -14.70 -14.25
C LYS A 219 -3.65 -13.79 -13.09
N LEU A 220 -2.76 -12.83 -13.36
CA LEU A 220 -2.32 -11.85 -12.36
C LEU A 220 -3.48 -11.04 -11.78
N GLU A 221 -4.40 -10.58 -12.64
CA GLU A 221 -5.58 -9.80 -12.22
C GLU A 221 -6.61 -10.63 -11.45
N LEU A 222 -6.73 -11.92 -11.73
CA LEU A 222 -7.66 -12.83 -11.05
C LEU A 222 -7.13 -13.35 -9.72
N TYR A 223 -5.82 -13.44 -9.58
CA TYR A 223 -5.21 -13.94 -8.36
C TYR A 223 -5.53 -13.03 -7.17
N ARG A 224 -5.78 -13.63 -6.00
CA ARG A 224 -5.89 -12.92 -4.73
C ARG A 224 -4.48 -12.64 -4.20
N TRP A 225 -4.17 -11.39 -4.00
CA TRP A 225 -2.88 -10.95 -3.49
C TRP A 225 -2.94 -10.69 -1.97
N PRO A 226 -2.90 -11.71 -1.11
CA PRO A 226 -3.02 -11.52 0.36
C PRO A 226 -1.88 -10.68 0.93
N GLY A 227 -0.69 -10.73 0.34
CA GLY A 227 0.45 -9.90 0.70
C GLY A 227 0.50 -8.55 -0.01
N ASN A 228 -0.53 -8.17 -0.77
CA ASN A 228 -0.64 -6.90 -1.48
C ASN A 228 0.57 -6.57 -2.39
N ILE A 229 0.99 -5.30 -2.47
CA ILE A 229 2.08 -4.84 -3.34
C ILE A 229 3.42 -5.58 -3.06
N PRO A 230 3.85 -5.80 -1.81
CA PRO A 230 5.06 -6.58 -1.53
C PRO A 230 5.06 -7.97 -2.17
N GLN A 231 3.92 -8.65 -2.21
CA GLN A 231 3.81 -9.96 -2.86
C GLN A 231 4.00 -9.85 -4.38
N ILE A 232 3.45 -8.82 -5.02
CA ILE A 232 3.64 -8.55 -6.46
C ILE A 232 5.12 -8.26 -6.74
N ILE A 233 5.78 -7.47 -5.88
CA ILE A 233 7.21 -7.15 -5.99
C ILE A 233 8.06 -8.42 -5.89
N ASN A 234 7.80 -9.26 -4.89
CA ASN A 234 8.49 -10.53 -4.70
C ASN A 234 8.26 -11.47 -5.89
N TYR A 235 7.03 -11.51 -6.42
CA TYR A 235 6.73 -12.25 -7.64
C TYR A 235 7.57 -11.78 -8.82
N ALA A 236 7.62 -10.47 -9.09
CA ALA A 236 8.41 -9.92 -10.17
C ALA A 236 9.92 -10.24 -10.00
N GLN A 237 10.43 -10.11 -8.78
CA GLN A 237 11.83 -10.45 -8.46
C GLN A 237 12.12 -11.94 -8.69
N LYS A 238 11.25 -12.84 -8.19
CA LYS A 238 11.37 -14.29 -8.37
C LYS A 238 11.34 -14.66 -9.85
N THR A 239 10.44 -14.04 -10.62
CA THR A 239 10.33 -14.28 -12.07
C THR A 239 11.64 -13.95 -12.78
N ILE A 240 12.29 -12.84 -12.45
CA ILE A 240 13.60 -12.48 -13.03
C ILE A 240 14.68 -13.48 -12.65
N ILE A 241 14.74 -13.90 -11.37
CA ILE A 241 15.76 -14.82 -10.87
C ILE A 241 15.63 -16.20 -11.54
N LEU A 242 14.41 -16.74 -11.61
CA LEU A 242 14.17 -18.07 -12.17
C LEU A 242 14.32 -18.14 -13.68
N ASN A 243 14.16 -17.02 -14.37
CA ASN A 243 14.30 -16.95 -15.83
C ASN A 243 15.67 -16.42 -16.29
N HIS A 244 16.66 -16.40 -15.40
CA HIS A 244 18.00 -15.87 -15.71
C HIS A 244 18.82 -16.76 -16.67
N GLU A 245 18.38 -17.99 -16.93
CA GLU A 245 19.10 -18.96 -17.77
C GLU A 245 18.74 -18.89 -19.26
N PHE A 246 17.90 -17.93 -19.66
CA PHE A 246 17.43 -17.90 -21.05
C PHE A 246 18.41 -17.25 -22.01
N ASN A 247 18.65 -18.00 -23.10
CA ASN A 247 19.47 -17.66 -24.26
C ASN A 247 19.17 -16.28 -24.84
N ASN A 248 20.18 -15.66 -25.35
CA ASN A 248 20.39 -14.42 -26.11
C ASN A 248 19.24 -13.80 -26.96
N ASN A 249 17.97 -14.10 -26.68
CA ASN A 249 16.84 -13.48 -27.36
C ASN A 249 16.42 -12.18 -26.63
N SER A 250 16.39 -11.09 -27.36
CA SER A 250 16.15 -9.73 -26.86
C SER A 250 14.74 -9.46 -26.28
N ASN A 251 13.79 -10.37 -26.50
CA ASN A 251 12.41 -10.26 -25.99
C ASN A 251 12.00 -11.56 -25.30
N TYR A 252 11.60 -11.47 -24.03
CA TYR A 252 11.09 -12.59 -23.27
C TYR A 252 9.62 -12.35 -22.89
N GLU A 253 8.74 -13.24 -23.33
CA GLU A 253 7.33 -13.18 -22.99
C GLU A 253 7.01 -14.15 -21.84
N ILE A 254 6.48 -13.60 -20.74
CA ILE A 254 6.03 -14.41 -19.60
C ILE A 254 4.66 -14.99 -19.93
N GLU A 255 4.62 -16.27 -20.26
CA GLU A 255 3.39 -16.98 -20.59
C GLU A 255 2.72 -17.62 -19.37
N ASN A 256 3.51 -18.07 -18.40
CA ASN A 256 3.05 -18.80 -17.24
C ASN A 256 3.48 -18.12 -15.93
N LEU A 257 2.59 -18.12 -14.97
CA LEU A 257 2.92 -17.75 -13.58
C LEU A 257 3.69 -18.90 -12.91
N PRO A 258 4.65 -18.63 -11.99
CA PRO A 258 5.26 -19.68 -11.17
C PRO A 258 4.20 -20.53 -10.48
N MET A 259 4.46 -21.85 -10.39
CA MET A 259 3.48 -22.85 -9.88
C MET A 259 2.89 -22.54 -8.50
N ASP A 260 3.62 -21.84 -7.66
CA ASP A 260 3.18 -21.47 -6.29
C ASP A 260 1.97 -20.50 -6.27
N MET A 261 1.61 -19.88 -7.41
CA MET A 261 0.49 -18.95 -7.50
C MET A 261 -0.81 -19.54 -8.07
N GLY A 262 -0.75 -20.71 -8.67
CA GLY A 262 -1.88 -21.30 -9.40
C GLY A 262 -2.51 -22.53 -8.77
N ASP A 263 -1.79 -23.28 -7.96
CA ASP A 263 -2.16 -24.64 -7.62
C ASP A 263 -3.08 -24.80 -6.39
N TYR A 264 -3.20 -23.79 -5.54
CA TYR A 264 -4.00 -23.94 -4.31
C TYR A 264 -5.52 -23.89 -4.53
N GLU A 265 -6.00 -23.25 -5.58
CA GLU A 265 -7.46 -23.16 -5.84
C GLU A 265 -7.95 -24.08 -6.97
N GLN A 266 -7.08 -24.56 -7.86
CA GLN A 266 -7.51 -25.34 -9.02
C GLN A 266 -7.51 -26.86 -8.79
N LYS A 267 -6.63 -27.41 -7.96
CA LYS A 267 -6.57 -28.85 -7.72
C LYS A 267 -7.84 -29.43 -7.08
N HIS A 268 -8.46 -28.70 -6.17
CA HIS A 268 -9.68 -29.17 -5.51
C HIS A 268 -10.99 -28.99 -6.31
N LYS A 269 -10.99 -28.18 -7.38
CA LYS A 269 -12.22 -27.92 -8.16
C LYS A 269 -12.34 -28.75 -9.45
N ILE A 270 -11.26 -29.31 -9.93
CA ILE A 270 -11.27 -30.12 -11.18
C ILE A 270 -11.62 -31.57 -10.86
N GLU A 271 -11.15 -32.13 -9.75
CA GLU A 271 -11.44 -33.51 -9.35
C GLU A 271 -12.92 -33.69 -9.01
N ASP A 272 -13.57 -32.73 -8.35
CA ASP A 272 -15.01 -32.77 -8.03
C ASP A 272 -15.92 -32.63 -9.27
N SER A 273 -15.40 -32.18 -10.42
CA SER A 273 -16.23 -31.95 -11.61
C SER A 273 -16.42 -33.19 -12.46
N PHE A 274 -15.58 -34.21 -12.31
CA PHE A 274 -15.68 -35.44 -13.12
C PHE A 274 -16.82 -36.37 -12.64
N ASP A 275 -17.27 -36.22 -11.40
CA ASP A 275 -18.39 -37.00 -10.84
C ASP A 275 -19.76 -36.35 -11.11
N LEU A 276 -19.77 -35.19 -11.78
CA LEU A 276 -21.00 -34.45 -12.11
C LEU A 276 -21.51 -34.78 -13.51
N SER A 277 -22.82 -34.64 -13.73
CA SER A 277 -23.35 -34.68 -15.09
C SER A 277 -22.76 -33.56 -15.95
N LEU A 278 -22.60 -33.77 -17.27
CA LEU A 278 -22.04 -32.75 -18.18
C LEU A 278 -22.76 -31.41 -18.08
N LYS A 279 -24.07 -31.42 -17.84
CA LYS A 279 -24.90 -30.21 -17.65
C LYS A 279 -24.51 -29.45 -16.36
N GLU A 280 -24.31 -30.17 -15.27
CA GLU A 280 -23.90 -29.58 -13.99
C GLU A 280 -22.47 -29.08 -14.04
N ALA A 281 -21.54 -29.85 -14.59
CA ALA A 281 -20.16 -29.46 -14.77
C ALA A 281 -20.04 -28.17 -15.62
N ARG A 282 -20.80 -28.09 -16.71
CA ARG A 282 -20.89 -26.90 -17.57
C ARG A 282 -21.47 -25.70 -16.80
N ASN A 283 -22.56 -25.87 -16.07
CA ASN A 283 -23.16 -24.80 -15.29
C ASN A 283 -22.22 -24.30 -14.18
N ASN A 284 -21.50 -25.18 -13.51
CA ASN A 284 -20.50 -24.84 -12.51
C ASN A 284 -19.33 -24.07 -13.12
N PHE A 285 -18.83 -24.51 -14.27
CA PHE A 285 -17.78 -23.80 -15.00
C PHE A 285 -18.22 -22.41 -15.41
N GLU A 286 -19.39 -22.27 -16.05
CA GLU A 286 -19.94 -21.00 -16.48
C GLU A 286 -20.18 -20.05 -15.31
N ARG A 287 -20.71 -20.58 -14.20
CA ARG A 287 -20.91 -19.79 -12.97
C ARG A 287 -19.61 -19.25 -12.41
N ASN A 288 -18.60 -20.11 -12.25
CA ASN A 288 -17.29 -19.70 -11.74
C ASN A 288 -16.61 -18.70 -12.69
N TYR A 289 -16.72 -18.92 -14.01
CA TYR A 289 -16.22 -18.00 -15.02
C TYR A 289 -16.83 -16.61 -14.87
N PHE A 290 -18.15 -16.51 -14.78
CA PHE A 290 -18.82 -15.20 -14.67
C PHE A 290 -18.57 -14.53 -13.32
N ILE A 291 -18.54 -15.26 -12.21
CA ILE A 291 -18.17 -14.72 -10.90
C ILE A 291 -16.75 -14.11 -10.98
N SER A 292 -15.80 -14.80 -11.60
CA SER A 292 -14.45 -14.31 -11.80
C SER A 292 -14.42 -13.02 -12.65
N GLN A 293 -15.23 -12.95 -13.72
CA GLN A 293 -15.30 -11.72 -14.53
C GLN A 293 -15.98 -10.57 -13.79
N ILE A 294 -17.01 -10.83 -12.98
CA ILE A 294 -17.66 -9.82 -12.14
C ILE A 294 -16.64 -9.24 -11.15
N GLN A 295 -15.87 -10.09 -10.48
CA GLN A 295 -14.81 -9.67 -9.57
C GLN A 295 -13.71 -8.90 -10.30
N ARG A 296 -13.26 -9.38 -11.46
CA ARG A 296 -12.20 -8.75 -12.26
C ARG A 296 -12.56 -7.32 -12.67
N PHE A 297 -13.80 -7.11 -13.10
CA PHE A 297 -14.27 -5.84 -13.61
C PHE A 297 -15.10 -5.03 -12.61
N ASN A 298 -15.07 -5.41 -11.31
CA ASN A 298 -15.80 -4.76 -10.22
C ASN A 298 -17.30 -4.54 -10.56
N GLY A 299 -17.95 -5.56 -11.10
CA GLY A 299 -19.36 -5.51 -11.47
C GLY A 299 -19.69 -4.69 -12.72
N ASN A 300 -18.70 -4.16 -13.43
CA ASN A 300 -18.95 -3.33 -14.61
C ASN A 300 -19.39 -4.16 -15.83
N ILE A 301 -20.72 -4.25 -16.03
CA ILE A 301 -21.34 -5.04 -17.08
C ILE A 301 -20.85 -4.68 -18.48
N SER A 302 -20.56 -3.41 -18.74
CA SER A 302 -20.06 -2.98 -20.07
C SER A 302 -18.69 -3.57 -20.37
N LYS A 303 -17.79 -3.59 -19.39
CA LYS A 303 -16.47 -4.20 -19.53
C LYS A 303 -16.56 -5.72 -19.65
N ILE A 304 -17.47 -6.36 -18.88
CA ILE A 304 -17.72 -7.81 -18.95
C ILE A 304 -18.27 -8.18 -20.33
N SER A 305 -19.25 -7.42 -20.84
CA SER A 305 -19.84 -7.61 -22.18
C SER A 305 -18.76 -7.57 -23.27
N ASN A 306 -17.94 -6.54 -23.28
CA ASN A 306 -16.85 -6.40 -24.25
C ASN A 306 -15.81 -7.52 -24.16
N PHE A 307 -15.47 -7.96 -22.94
CA PHE A 307 -14.48 -9.01 -22.72
C PHE A 307 -15.00 -10.39 -23.10
N THR A 308 -16.26 -10.71 -22.75
CA THR A 308 -16.87 -12.02 -23.04
C THR A 308 -17.41 -12.16 -24.45
N GLY A 309 -17.51 -11.05 -25.19
CA GLY A 309 -18.14 -11.02 -26.50
C GLY A 309 -19.67 -11.21 -26.47
N MET A 310 -20.29 -11.13 -25.27
CA MET A 310 -21.73 -11.32 -25.10
C MET A 310 -22.43 -9.96 -24.96
N GLU A 311 -23.62 -9.85 -25.56
CA GLU A 311 -24.47 -8.67 -25.36
C GLU A 311 -24.92 -8.55 -23.88
N ARG A 312 -25.12 -7.32 -23.41
CA ARG A 312 -25.52 -7.04 -22.01
C ARG A 312 -26.82 -7.78 -21.61
N THR A 313 -27.80 -7.81 -22.53
CA THR A 313 -29.07 -8.51 -22.31
C THR A 313 -28.87 -10.03 -22.14
N ALA A 314 -27.96 -10.60 -22.95
CA ALA A 314 -27.61 -12.01 -22.85
C ALA A 314 -26.87 -12.32 -21.55
N LEU A 315 -25.97 -11.43 -21.09
CA LEU A 315 -25.28 -11.56 -19.81
C LEU A 315 -26.25 -11.57 -18.62
N TYR A 316 -27.21 -10.64 -18.56
CA TYR A 316 -28.23 -10.63 -17.48
C TYR A 316 -29.08 -11.91 -17.46
N ARG A 317 -29.49 -12.40 -18.62
CA ARG A 317 -30.23 -13.68 -18.72
C ARG A 317 -29.36 -14.84 -18.21
N LYS A 318 -28.07 -14.85 -18.57
CA LYS A 318 -27.13 -15.87 -18.14
C LYS A 318 -26.88 -15.83 -16.63
N PHE A 319 -26.67 -14.64 -16.06
CA PHE A 319 -26.51 -14.46 -14.61
C PHE A 319 -27.75 -14.96 -13.86
N LYS A 320 -28.95 -14.63 -14.33
CA LYS A 320 -30.18 -15.11 -13.73
C LYS A 320 -30.30 -16.63 -13.81
N SER A 321 -29.94 -17.25 -14.94
CA SER A 321 -29.99 -18.72 -15.12
C SER A 321 -28.98 -19.46 -14.25
N LEU A 322 -27.87 -18.81 -13.86
CA LEU A 322 -26.82 -19.35 -13.02
C LEU A 322 -26.93 -18.93 -11.55
N ASN A 323 -28.03 -18.26 -11.16
CA ASN A 323 -28.23 -17.71 -9.80
C ASN A 323 -27.05 -16.84 -9.31
N ILE A 324 -26.56 -15.92 -10.18
CA ILE A 324 -25.51 -14.97 -9.85
C ILE A 324 -26.16 -13.61 -9.56
N ASN A 325 -26.00 -13.11 -8.32
CA ASN A 325 -26.40 -11.76 -7.93
C ASN A 325 -25.22 -10.80 -8.07
N ILE A 326 -25.44 -9.67 -8.76
CA ILE A 326 -24.39 -8.67 -9.02
C ILE A 326 -24.18 -7.74 -7.81
N GLU A 327 -25.20 -7.62 -6.93
CA GLU A 327 -25.22 -6.67 -5.80
C GLU A 327 -24.50 -7.16 -4.53
N ASN A 328 -24.11 -8.44 -4.45
CA ASN A 328 -23.58 -9.07 -3.22
C ASN A 328 -22.14 -9.63 -3.35
N ASN A 329 -21.35 -9.18 -4.35
CA ASN A 329 -19.97 -9.66 -4.45
C ASN A 329 -18.99 -8.51 -4.71
#